data_afa69692ef513820713cb55c156719a8
#
_entry.id   afa69692ef513820713cb55c156719a8
#
_cell.length_a   1.000
_cell.length_b   1.000
_cell.length_c   1.000
_cell.angle_alpha   90.00
_cell.angle_beta   90.00
_cell.angle_gamma   90.00
#
_symmetry.space_group_name_H-M   'P 1'
#
loop_
_entity.id
_entity.type
_entity.pdbx_description
1 polymer ?
#
loop_
_entity_poly.entity_id
_entity_poly.type
_entity_poly.pdbx_seq_one_letter_code
_entity_poly.pdbx_strand_id
1 'polypeptide(L)'
;MLVELSKAQDIEAGDGTTSVVVLAGALLDACTKLLGKGIHSTTIADAFLRCAAKAEEILRGMAIPVALDDRDSLIRAATTSLSSKVVSNNSQILAPIAVDSVLRVSDMAKQQVDLRDIHIVKQLGGTIDDSELVEGLVFTKPSDTSVLGVNRVVNAKIGIAQFHLSAPKTDIDNKVIINDYTQMD
;
A
#
# COMPACT_ATOMS: atom_id res chain seq x y z
N MET A 1 -14.44 -18.35 -4.16
CA MET A 1 -13.39 -19.17 -3.49
C MET A 1 -12.00 -18.91 -4.05
N LEU A 2 -11.58 -19.30 -5.28
CA LEU A 2 -10.20 -19.06 -5.77
C LEU A 2 -9.82 -17.57 -5.83
N VAL A 3 -10.73 -16.69 -6.21
CA VAL A 3 -10.51 -15.24 -6.19
C VAL A 3 -10.36 -14.70 -4.78
N GLU A 4 -11.12 -15.22 -3.83
CA GLU A 4 -11.02 -14.85 -2.40
C GLU A 4 -9.69 -15.32 -1.80
N LEU A 5 -9.23 -16.52 -2.20
CA LEU A 5 -7.92 -17.03 -1.81
C LEU A 5 -6.79 -16.12 -2.31
N SER A 6 -6.86 -15.67 -3.57
CA SER A 6 -5.91 -14.72 -4.14
C SER A 6 -5.94 -13.37 -3.42
N LYS A 7 -7.13 -12.85 -3.09
CA LYS A 7 -7.28 -11.60 -2.32
C LYS A 7 -6.73 -11.71 -0.90
N ALA A 8 -6.96 -12.84 -0.23
CA ALA A 8 -6.39 -13.07 1.09
C ALA A 8 -4.86 -13.07 1.06
N GLN A 9 -4.26 -13.71 0.04
CA GLN A 9 -2.81 -13.68 -0.16
C GLN A 9 -2.29 -12.26 -0.41
N ASP A 10 -3.04 -11.43 -1.17
CA ASP A 10 -2.68 -10.04 -1.43
C ASP A 10 -2.68 -9.19 -0.15
N ILE A 11 -3.66 -9.40 0.72
CA ILE A 11 -3.77 -8.68 2.00
C ILE A 11 -2.62 -9.05 2.95
N GLU A 12 -2.28 -10.34 3.03
CA GLU A 12 -1.29 -10.84 4.00
C GLU A 12 0.16 -10.62 3.54
N ALA A 13 0.45 -10.84 2.26
CA ALA A 13 1.82 -10.83 1.75
C ALA A 13 2.07 -9.84 0.61
N GLY A 14 1.03 -9.34 -0.07
CA GLY A 14 1.14 -8.44 -1.21
C GLY A 14 1.77 -9.07 -2.46
N ASP A 15 2.12 -10.35 -2.41
CA ASP A 15 2.77 -11.09 -3.50
C ASP A 15 2.33 -12.55 -3.52
N GLY A 16 2.64 -13.26 -4.64
CA GLY A 16 2.30 -14.67 -4.78
C GLY A 16 0.82 -14.97 -5.04
N THR A 17 0.02 -13.99 -5.40
CA THR A 17 -1.42 -14.11 -5.66
C THR A 17 -1.74 -15.13 -6.75
N THR A 18 -0.96 -15.16 -7.82
CA THR A 18 -1.09 -16.15 -8.90
C THR A 18 -0.57 -17.50 -8.47
N SER A 19 0.54 -17.56 -7.75
CA SER A 19 1.17 -18.80 -7.28
C SER A 19 0.23 -19.60 -6.37
N VAL A 20 -0.47 -18.90 -5.46
CA VAL A 20 -1.43 -19.56 -4.55
C VAL A 20 -2.60 -20.18 -5.28
N VAL A 21 -3.08 -19.54 -6.35
CA VAL A 21 -4.17 -20.07 -7.19
C VAL A 21 -3.70 -21.28 -8.00
N VAL A 22 -2.49 -21.24 -8.55
CA VAL A 22 -1.89 -22.36 -9.28
C VAL A 22 -1.68 -23.57 -8.35
N LEU A 23 -1.19 -23.36 -7.14
CA LEU A 23 -1.05 -24.43 -6.13
C LEU A 23 -2.41 -25.03 -5.75
N ALA A 24 -3.42 -24.20 -5.53
CA ALA A 24 -4.78 -24.66 -5.24
C ALA A 24 -5.33 -25.50 -6.40
N GLY A 25 -5.13 -25.05 -7.65
CA GLY A 25 -5.52 -25.82 -8.83
C GLY A 25 -4.82 -27.17 -8.93
N ALA A 26 -3.52 -27.23 -8.68
CA ALA A 26 -2.75 -28.47 -8.68
C ALA A 26 -3.22 -29.45 -7.59
N LEU A 27 -3.54 -28.94 -6.39
CA LEU A 27 -4.08 -29.75 -5.29
C LEU A 27 -5.48 -30.29 -5.63
N LEU A 28 -6.33 -29.49 -6.27
CA LEU A 28 -7.66 -29.92 -6.71
C LEU A 28 -7.59 -30.99 -7.81
N ASP A 29 -6.64 -30.88 -8.74
CA ASP A 29 -6.41 -31.93 -9.75
C ASP A 29 -5.96 -33.22 -9.09
N ALA A 30 -5.06 -33.17 -8.11
CA ALA A 30 -4.66 -34.34 -7.32
C ALA A 30 -5.84 -34.95 -6.54
N CYS A 31 -6.71 -34.08 -5.96
CA CYS A 31 -7.95 -34.54 -5.31
C CYS A 31 -8.85 -35.31 -6.25
N THR A 32 -9.06 -34.82 -7.47
CA THR A 32 -9.91 -35.47 -8.46
C THR A 32 -9.41 -36.88 -8.79
N LYS A 33 -8.10 -37.05 -8.91
CA LYS A 33 -7.47 -38.36 -9.14
C LYS A 33 -7.65 -39.30 -7.95
N LEU A 34 -7.59 -38.82 -6.72
CA LEU A 34 -7.79 -39.59 -5.50
C LEU A 34 -9.27 -40.00 -5.31
N LEU A 35 -10.19 -39.09 -5.59
CA LEU A 35 -11.62 -39.38 -5.59
C LEU A 35 -11.98 -40.45 -6.62
N GLY A 36 -11.37 -40.41 -7.81
CA GLY A 36 -11.54 -41.45 -8.83
C GLY A 36 -11.04 -42.82 -8.40
N LYS A 37 -10.13 -42.90 -7.42
CA LYS A 37 -9.68 -44.16 -6.77
C LYS A 37 -10.58 -44.62 -5.62
N GLY A 38 -11.68 -43.91 -5.34
CA GLY A 38 -12.62 -44.24 -4.29
C GLY A 38 -12.25 -43.77 -2.89
N ILE A 39 -11.25 -42.87 -2.75
CA ILE A 39 -10.89 -42.31 -1.45
C ILE A 39 -11.89 -41.21 -1.09
N HIS A 40 -12.41 -41.25 0.14
CA HIS A 40 -13.41 -40.30 0.60
C HIS A 40 -12.85 -38.87 0.75
N SER A 41 -13.65 -37.88 0.41
CA SER A 41 -13.24 -36.45 0.40
C SER A 41 -12.75 -35.96 1.76
N THR A 42 -13.36 -36.41 2.86
CA THR A 42 -12.93 -36.04 4.22
C THR A 42 -11.52 -36.51 4.53
N THR A 43 -11.20 -37.75 4.13
CA THR A 43 -9.85 -38.33 4.32
C THR A 43 -8.80 -37.54 3.56
N ILE A 44 -9.14 -37.06 2.35
CA ILE A 44 -8.25 -36.20 1.55
C ILE A 44 -8.06 -34.85 2.22
N ALA A 45 -9.14 -34.21 2.72
CA ALA A 45 -9.08 -32.95 3.41
C ALA A 45 -8.22 -33.01 4.68
N ASP A 46 -8.40 -34.06 5.52
CA ASP A 46 -7.59 -34.25 6.71
C ASP A 46 -6.11 -34.49 6.40
N ALA A 47 -5.83 -35.20 5.31
CA ALA A 47 -4.47 -35.38 4.84
C ALA A 47 -3.82 -34.08 4.41
N PHE A 48 -4.55 -33.23 3.69
CA PHE A 48 -4.05 -31.91 3.28
C PHE A 48 -3.78 -30.99 4.47
N LEU A 49 -4.62 -30.97 5.49
CA LEU A 49 -4.37 -30.20 6.71
C LEU A 49 -3.07 -30.63 7.40
N ARG A 50 -2.83 -31.93 7.49
CA ARG A 50 -1.58 -32.47 8.04
C ARG A 50 -0.36 -32.14 7.18
N CYS A 51 -0.52 -32.19 5.86
CA CYS A 51 0.53 -31.81 4.92
C CYS A 51 0.84 -30.31 5.02
N ALA A 52 -0.16 -29.45 5.19
CA ALA A 52 0.02 -28.01 5.35
C ALA A 52 0.86 -27.69 6.59
N ALA A 53 0.55 -28.29 7.74
CA ALA A 53 1.34 -28.11 8.97
C ALA A 53 2.80 -28.57 8.80
N LYS A 54 3.02 -29.69 8.12
CA LYS A 54 4.39 -30.18 7.85
C LYS A 54 5.14 -29.32 6.84
N ALA A 55 4.43 -28.80 5.83
CA ALA A 55 5.01 -27.88 4.86
C ALA A 55 5.46 -26.58 5.53
N GLU A 56 4.67 -26.04 6.47
CA GLU A 56 5.05 -24.85 7.24
C GLU A 56 6.33 -25.07 8.04
N GLU A 57 6.45 -26.22 8.74
CA GLU A 57 7.66 -26.58 9.48
C GLU A 57 8.90 -26.62 8.58
N ILE A 58 8.76 -27.27 7.41
CA ILE A 58 9.86 -27.38 6.44
C ILE A 58 10.24 -26.00 5.89
N LEU A 59 9.25 -25.16 5.51
CA LEU A 59 9.49 -23.83 4.98
C LEU A 59 10.20 -22.93 6.00
N ARG A 60 9.81 -23.01 7.28
CA ARG A 60 10.51 -22.28 8.34
C ARG A 60 11.97 -22.71 8.48
N GLY A 61 12.26 -24.00 8.30
CA GLY A 61 13.63 -24.52 8.32
C GLY A 61 14.48 -24.15 7.09
N MET A 62 13.82 -23.88 5.97
CA MET A 62 14.48 -23.47 4.71
C MET A 62 14.61 -21.96 4.55
N ALA A 63 13.90 -21.18 5.36
CA ALA A 63 13.89 -19.73 5.26
C ALA A 63 15.28 -19.14 5.53
N ILE A 64 15.72 -18.26 4.66
CA ILE A 64 16.96 -17.50 4.82
C ILE A 64 16.61 -16.24 5.62
N PRO A 65 17.19 -16.03 6.81
CA PRO A 65 16.94 -14.85 7.59
C PRO A 65 17.51 -13.62 6.87
N VAL A 66 16.70 -12.57 6.76
CA VAL A 66 17.13 -11.28 6.22
C VAL A 66 17.13 -10.27 7.37
N ALA A 67 18.25 -9.61 7.58
CA ALA A 67 18.33 -8.53 8.55
C ALA A 67 17.65 -7.27 7.99
N LEU A 68 16.88 -6.58 8.81
CA LEU A 68 16.22 -5.32 8.41
C LEU A 68 17.23 -4.19 8.12
N ASP A 69 18.45 -4.32 8.65
CA ASP A 69 19.55 -3.37 8.40
C ASP A 69 20.23 -3.57 7.04
N ASP A 70 20.05 -4.75 6.42
CA ASP A 70 20.63 -5.04 5.10
C ASP A 70 19.75 -4.52 3.95
N ARG A 71 19.90 -3.22 3.67
CA ARG A 71 19.16 -2.53 2.61
C ARG A 71 19.32 -3.21 1.25
N ASP A 72 20.51 -3.72 0.93
CA ASP A 72 20.78 -4.33 -0.37
C ASP A 72 20.05 -5.66 -0.54
N SER A 73 19.94 -6.47 0.51
CA SER A 73 19.16 -7.69 0.48
C SER A 73 17.65 -7.39 0.35
N LEU A 74 17.16 -6.35 1.03
CA LEU A 74 15.77 -5.90 0.89
C LEU A 74 15.47 -5.40 -0.54
N ILE A 75 16.38 -4.64 -1.15
CA ILE A 75 16.24 -4.19 -2.55
C ILE A 75 16.22 -5.38 -3.50
N ARG A 76 17.09 -6.37 -3.32
CA ARG A 76 17.08 -7.60 -4.15
C ARG A 76 15.74 -8.35 -4.03
N ALA A 77 15.21 -8.48 -2.82
CA ALA A 77 13.92 -9.11 -2.60
C ALA A 77 12.77 -8.34 -3.27
N ALA A 78 12.75 -7.01 -3.10
CA ALA A 78 11.78 -6.13 -3.75
C ALA A 78 11.88 -6.18 -5.28
N THR A 79 13.09 -6.16 -5.84
CA THR A 79 13.33 -6.29 -7.28
C THR A 79 12.80 -7.62 -7.81
N THR A 80 13.03 -8.71 -7.08
CA THR A 80 12.51 -10.04 -7.46
C THR A 80 10.98 -10.05 -7.48
N SER A 81 10.34 -9.46 -6.48
CA SER A 81 8.88 -9.35 -6.44
C SER A 81 8.33 -8.49 -7.57
N LEU A 82 8.96 -7.34 -7.87
CA LEU A 82 8.56 -6.45 -8.95
C LEU A 82 8.80 -7.04 -10.34
N SER A 83 9.75 -7.95 -10.51
CA SER A 83 10.07 -8.57 -11.80
C SER A 83 8.92 -9.37 -12.42
N SER A 84 7.98 -9.83 -11.60
CA SER A 84 6.76 -10.53 -12.02
C SER A 84 5.56 -9.60 -12.27
N LYS A 85 5.72 -8.30 -12.12
CA LYS A 85 4.66 -7.29 -12.24
C LYS A 85 4.76 -6.52 -13.57
N VAL A 86 3.72 -5.74 -13.87
CA VAL A 86 3.67 -4.87 -15.05
C VAL A 86 4.84 -3.87 -15.10
N VAL A 87 5.32 -3.48 -13.92
CA VAL A 87 6.43 -2.52 -13.75
C VAL A 87 7.83 -3.17 -13.75
N SER A 88 7.96 -4.40 -14.23
CA SER A 88 9.22 -5.15 -14.22
C SER A 88 10.39 -4.40 -14.85
N ASN A 89 10.15 -3.65 -15.92
CA ASN A 89 11.18 -2.88 -16.62
C ASN A 89 11.75 -1.74 -15.76
N ASN A 90 10.97 -1.23 -14.80
CA ASN A 90 11.35 -0.12 -13.92
C ASN A 90 11.66 -0.59 -12.49
N SER A 91 11.81 -1.91 -12.30
CA SER A 91 12.05 -2.51 -10.97
C SER A 91 13.31 -1.96 -10.29
N GLN A 92 14.34 -1.61 -11.06
CA GLN A 92 15.57 -1.06 -10.52
C GLN A 92 15.42 0.34 -9.91
N ILE A 93 14.46 1.11 -10.40
CA ILE A 93 14.15 2.45 -9.88
C ILE A 93 13.14 2.35 -8.73
N LEU A 94 12.11 1.54 -8.91
CA LEU A 94 11.01 1.44 -7.95
C LEU A 94 11.38 0.63 -6.69
N ALA A 95 12.25 -0.39 -6.79
CA ALA A 95 12.63 -1.20 -5.64
C ALA A 95 13.35 -0.41 -4.55
N PRO A 96 14.37 0.43 -4.85
CA PRO A 96 14.97 1.31 -3.84
C PRO A 96 13.97 2.27 -3.21
N ILE A 97 13.10 2.90 -4.01
CA ILE A 97 12.06 3.81 -3.52
C ILE A 97 11.11 3.10 -2.55
N ALA A 98 10.66 1.89 -2.91
CA ALA A 98 9.78 1.10 -2.06
C ALA A 98 10.46 0.71 -0.74
N VAL A 99 11.69 0.21 -0.79
CA VAL A 99 12.45 -0.18 0.41
C VAL A 99 12.71 1.02 1.31
N ASP A 100 13.16 2.14 0.76
CA ASP A 100 13.47 3.35 1.53
C ASP A 100 12.19 3.94 2.16
N SER A 101 11.05 3.90 1.47
CA SER A 101 9.78 4.36 2.02
C SER A 101 9.34 3.52 3.23
N VAL A 102 9.48 2.20 3.16
CA VAL A 102 9.14 1.28 4.25
C VAL A 102 10.09 1.44 5.43
N LEU A 103 11.40 1.53 5.18
CA LEU A 103 12.40 1.68 6.23
C LEU A 103 12.22 2.98 7.02
N ARG A 104 11.75 4.06 6.39
CA ARG A 104 11.50 5.35 7.06
C ARG A 104 10.29 5.32 7.98
N VAL A 105 9.26 4.57 7.62
CA VAL A 105 8.04 4.43 8.41
C VAL A 105 8.17 3.34 9.48
N SER A 106 9.16 2.43 9.32
CA SER A 106 9.34 1.31 10.23
C SER A 106 9.80 1.72 11.63
N ASP A 107 9.11 1.25 12.65
CA ASP A 107 9.58 1.29 14.05
C ASP A 107 10.50 0.09 14.28
N MET A 108 11.82 0.31 14.19
CA MET A 108 12.82 -0.72 14.36
C MET A 108 12.79 -1.36 15.76
N ALA A 109 12.36 -0.62 16.78
CA ALA A 109 12.28 -1.13 18.16
C ALA A 109 11.13 -2.14 18.32
N LYS A 110 10.01 -1.90 17.63
CA LYS A 110 8.83 -2.77 17.69
C LYS A 110 8.75 -3.77 16.54
N GLN A 111 9.63 -3.65 15.56
CA GLN A 111 9.59 -4.43 14.30
C GLN A 111 8.20 -4.39 13.63
N GLN A 112 7.60 -3.21 13.64
CA GLN A 112 6.27 -2.98 13.07
C GLN A 112 6.33 -1.88 12.02
N VAL A 113 5.53 -2.06 10.97
CA VAL A 113 5.36 -1.08 9.88
C VAL A 113 3.87 -0.89 9.64
N ASP A 114 3.41 0.36 9.63
CA ASP A 114 2.07 0.69 9.18
C ASP A 114 2.15 1.26 7.75
N LEU A 115 1.72 0.46 6.78
CA LEU A 115 1.73 0.87 5.38
C LEU A 115 0.78 2.04 5.08
N ARG A 116 -0.15 2.36 5.99
CA ARG A 116 -1.06 3.51 5.87
C ARG A 116 -0.34 4.85 6.00
N ASP A 117 0.84 4.85 6.61
CA ASP A 117 1.67 6.04 6.74
C ASP A 117 2.44 6.38 5.44
N ILE A 118 2.43 5.45 4.46
CA ILE A 118 3.02 5.67 3.14
C ILE A 118 1.94 6.14 2.17
N HIS A 119 1.97 7.43 1.82
CA HIS A 119 1.03 8.02 0.89
C HIS A 119 1.56 8.00 -0.55
N ILE A 120 0.87 7.26 -1.42
CA ILE A 120 1.20 7.20 -2.84
C ILE A 120 0.36 8.23 -3.58
N VAL A 121 1.02 9.28 -4.07
CA VAL A 121 0.38 10.33 -4.87
C VAL A 121 0.61 10.01 -6.36
N LYS A 122 -0.50 9.89 -7.11
CA LYS A 122 -0.47 9.63 -8.55
C LYS A 122 -0.66 10.94 -9.29
N GLN A 123 0.27 11.26 -10.19
CA GLN A 123 0.19 12.44 -11.05
C GLN A 123 0.22 12.03 -12.51
N LEU A 124 -0.63 12.66 -13.31
CA LEU A 124 -0.62 12.50 -14.77
C LEU A 124 0.44 13.41 -15.39
N GLY A 125 1.09 12.91 -16.43
CA GLY A 125 2.14 13.61 -17.17
C GLY A 125 3.52 13.29 -16.59
N GLY A 126 4.39 12.75 -17.39
CA GLY A 126 5.70 12.24 -17.01
C GLY A 126 5.82 10.73 -17.20
N THR A 127 6.97 10.20 -16.85
CA THR A 127 7.29 8.76 -16.95
C THR A 127 7.37 8.14 -15.56
N ILE A 128 7.44 6.81 -15.49
CA ILE A 128 7.66 6.09 -14.22
C ILE A 128 9.02 6.47 -13.62
N ASP A 129 10.00 6.80 -14.46
CA ASP A 129 11.33 7.19 -14.05
C ASP A 129 11.37 8.51 -13.27
N ASP A 130 10.34 9.35 -13.44
CA ASP A 130 10.16 10.60 -12.69
C ASP A 130 9.61 10.38 -11.27
N SER A 131 9.33 9.12 -10.89
CA SER A 131 8.85 8.79 -9.55
C SER A 131 9.94 8.98 -8.51
N GLU A 132 9.63 9.72 -7.46
CA GLU A 132 10.57 10.05 -6.38
C GLU A 132 9.97 9.83 -5.00
N LEU A 133 10.82 9.60 -4.03
CA LEU A 133 10.45 9.54 -2.62
C LEU A 133 10.60 10.93 -1.98
N VAL A 134 9.48 11.51 -1.58
CA VAL A 134 9.46 12.82 -0.90
C VAL A 134 9.38 12.63 0.61
N GLU A 135 10.32 13.25 1.33
CA GLU A 135 10.26 13.31 2.79
C GLU A 135 9.36 14.48 3.23
N GLY A 136 8.10 14.20 3.45
CA GLY A 136 7.15 15.22 3.86
C GLY A 136 5.76 15.00 3.29
N LEU A 137 5.03 16.08 3.11
CA LEU A 137 3.67 16.07 2.59
C LEU A 137 3.66 16.50 1.12
N VAL A 138 2.97 15.72 0.30
CA VAL A 138 2.72 16.05 -1.11
C VAL A 138 1.27 16.47 -1.29
N PHE A 139 1.07 17.68 -1.78
CA PHE A 139 -0.26 18.19 -2.09
C PHE A 139 -0.54 18.07 -3.59
N THR A 140 -1.69 17.50 -3.92
CA THR A 140 -2.11 17.29 -5.33
C THR A 140 -2.70 18.56 -5.97
N LYS A 141 -3.06 19.56 -5.15
CA LYS A 141 -3.59 20.82 -5.66
C LYS A 141 -2.43 21.76 -5.99
N PRO A 142 -2.38 22.28 -7.23
CA PRO A 142 -1.38 23.27 -7.59
C PRO A 142 -1.53 24.53 -6.74
N SER A 143 -0.41 25.17 -6.42
CA SER A 143 -0.37 26.44 -5.69
C SER A 143 -0.91 27.62 -6.51
N ASP A 144 -1.25 27.40 -7.77
CA ASP A 144 -1.64 28.41 -8.76
C ASP A 144 -3.05 28.98 -8.59
N THR A 145 -3.74 28.64 -7.52
CA THR A 145 -5.09 29.18 -7.28
C THR A 145 -5.11 30.67 -6.99
N SER A 146 -3.95 31.29 -6.74
CA SER A 146 -3.82 32.73 -6.67
C SER A 146 -2.75 33.24 -7.65
N VAL A 147 -3.15 34.01 -8.64
CA VAL A 147 -2.29 34.63 -9.67
C VAL A 147 -1.13 35.45 -9.09
N LEU A 148 -1.16 35.78 -7.81
CA LEU A 148 -0.19 36.60 -7.07
C LEU A 148 0.40 35.89 -5.84
N GLY A 149 0.21 34.55 -5.71
CA GLY A 149 0.72 33.79 -4.58
C GLY A 149 2.23 33.61 -4.59
N VAL A 150 2.84 33.59 -3.42
CA VAL A 150 4.27 33.32 -3.25
C VAL A 150 4.52 31.84 -3.40
N ASN A 151 5.33 31.42 -4.36
CA ASN A 151 5.61 30.01 -4.63
C ASN A 151 6.72 29.42 -3.75
N ARG A 152 7.54 30.27 -3.11
CA ARG A 152 8.63 29.83 -2.24
C ARG A 152 8.87 30.83 -1.11
N VAL A 153 8.86 30.32 0.11
CA VAL A 153 9.19 31.10 1.30
C VAL A 153 10.36 30.44 2.03
N VAL A 154 11.43 31.20 2.28
CA VAL A 154 12.60 30.75 3.03
C VAL A 154 12.43 31.15 4.48
N ASN A 155 12.79 30.26 5.43
CA ASN A 155 12.62 30.46 6.86
C ASN A 155 11.17 30.78 7.26
N ALA A 156 10.23 30.03 6.67
CA ALA A 156 8.81 30.21 6.90
C ALA A 156 8.41 29.92 8.36
N LYS A 157 7.55 30.79 8.90
CA LYS A 157 6.82 30.51 10.13
C LYS A 157 5.47 29.93 9.74
N ILE A 158 5.23 28.66 10.11
CA ILE A 158 4.04 27.93 9.70
C ILE A 158 3.04 27.87 10.86
N GLY A 159 1.85 28.42 10.66
CA GLY A 159 0.71 28.28 11.57
C GLY A 159 -0.25 27.20 11.05
N ILE A 160 -0.64 26.27 11.89
CA ILE A 160 -1.62 25.22 11.56
C ILE A 160 -2.93 25.57 12.29
N ALA A 161 -4.02 25.77 11.51
CA ALA A 161 -5.35 26.03 12.05
C ALA A 161 -6.30 24.87 11.73
N GLN A 162 -6.97 24.36 12.75
CA GLN A 162 -7.96 23.26 12.63
C GLN A 162 -9.40 23.78 12.53
N PHE A 163 -9.58 25.04 12.22
CA PHE A 163 -10.88 25.70 12.11
C PHE A 163 -10.99 26.46 10.78
N HIS A 164 -12.20 26.73 10.37
CA HIS A 164 -12.47 27.51 9.16
C HIS A 164 -12.09 28.98 9.39
N LEU A 165 -11.23 29.53 8.51
CA LEU A 165 -10.87 30.96 8.53
C LEU A 165 -11.95 31.85 7.91
N SER A 166 -12.89 31.28 7.15
CA SER A 166 -14.02 32.00 6.61
C SER A 166 -15.10 32.23 7.70
N ALA A 167 -15.78 33.37 7.62
CA ALA A 167 -16.94 33.62 8.48
C ALA A 167 -17.97 32.48 8.36
N PRO A 168 -18.59 32.05 9.46
CA PRO A 168 -19.64 31.04 9.42
C PRO A 168 -20.77 31.50 8.50
N LYS A 169 -21.23 30.60 7.62
CA LYS A 169 -22.42 30.88 6.80
C LYS A 169 -23.63 30.94 7.70
N THR A 170 -24.44 31.97 7.52
CA THR A 170 -25.74 32.07 8.18
C THR A 170 -26.71 31.03 7.58
N ASP A 171 -27.55 30.42 8.40
CA ASP A 171 -28.64 29.61 7.94
C ASP A 171 -29.67 30.46 7.20
N ILE A 172 -30.45 29.83 6.31
CA ILE A 172 -31.46 30.51 5.46
C ILE A 172 -32.50 31.28 6.32
N ASP A 173 -32.70 30.83 7.55
CA ASP A 173 -33.65 31.42 8.49
C ASP A 173 -33.13 32.70 9.17
N ASN A 174 -31.82 32.95 9.12
CA ASN A 174 -31.19 34.16 9.68
C ASN A 174 -31.09 35.22 8.62
N LYS A 175 -32.04 36.17 8.61
CA LYS A 175 -32.06 37.34 7.72
C LYS A 175 -31.64 38.59 8.47
N VAL A 176 -30.70 39.33 7.99
CA VAL A 176 -30.41 40.68 8.43
C VAL A 176 -31.11 41.63 7.46
N ILE A 177 -32.08 42.36 7.95
CA ILE A 177 -32.81 43.36 7.16
C ILE A 177 -32.19 44.71 7.45
N ILE A 178 -31.56 45.29 6.44
CA ILE A 178 -30.92 46.62 6.49
C ILE A 178 -31.85 47.60 5.78
N ASN A 179 -32.37 48.56 6.49
CA ASN A 179 -33.29 49.58 5.95
C ASN A 179 -32.59 50.85 5.52
N ASP A 180 -31.34 51.03 5.93
CA ASP A 180 -30.55 52.22 5.60
C ASP A 180 -29.12 51.79 5.24
N TYR A 181 -28.54 52.40 4.20
CA TYR A 181 -27.17 52.10 3.74
C TYR A 181 -26.10 52.40 4.79
N THR A 182 -26.37 53.33 5.73
CA THR A 182 -25.44 53.64 6.84
C THR A 182 -25.28 52.51 7.85
N GLN A 183 -26.10 51.48 7.79
CA GLN A 183 -26.04 50.29 8.66
C GLN A 183 -25.24 49.14 8.03
N MET A 184 -24.61 49.37 6.89
CA MET A 184 -23.84 48.35 6.16
C MET A 184 -22.37 48.25 6.57
N ASP A 185 -21.87 49.12 7.44
CA ASP A 185 -20.47 49.12 7.94
C ASP A 185 -20.29 48.20 9.16
#